data_3c722d70baa7525458fdd8e7067e6f98
#
_entry.id   3c722d70baa7525458fdd8e7067e6f98
#
_cell.length_a   1.000
_cell.length_b   1.000
_cell.length_c   1.000
_cell.angle_alpha   90.00
_cell.angle_beta   90.00
_cell.angle_gamma   90.00
#
_symmetry.space_group_name_H-M   'P 1'
#
loop_
_entity.id
_entity.type
_entity.pdbx_description
1 polymer ?
#
loop_
_entity_poly.entity_id
_entity_poly.type
_entity_poly.pdbx_seq_one_letter_code
_entity_poly.pdbx_strand_id
1 'polypeptide(L)'
;MLEQQSILALLQTFEVTARHLSFTLAAHEMNLTQGAVSHRIRRLEMHIGFRLFIRMTRKLALTEEGKRLLATLSHSLRAINDEIEDIRDQDLRGTLHIGIAPTLAHLWLMPRLPRFQAQWPGLNLQFRVRAG
;
A
#
# COMPACT_ATOMS: atom_id res chain seq x y z
N MET A 1 -11.19 19.77 -14.30
CA MET A 1 -11.03 19.36 -15.10
C MET A 1 -10.47 18.11 -15.28
N LEU A 2 -10.67 17.65 -16.28
CA LEU A 2 -10.35 16.42 -16.46
C LEU A 2 -9.02 16.17 -16.69
N GLU A 3 -8.48 17.02 -17.31
CA GLU A 3 -7.18 16.84 -17.64
C GLU A 3 -6.42 16.95 -16.38
N GLN A 4 -7.04 17.37 -15.34
CA GLN A 4 -6.36 17.39 -14.11
C GLN A 4 -6.44 16.05 -13.53
N GLN A 5 -5.35 15.42 -13.33
CA GLN A 5 -5.34 14.16 -12.66
C GLN A 5 -5.59 14.39 -11.19
N SER A 6 -6.30 13.47 -10.57
CA SER A 6 -6.56 13.56 -9.15
C SER A 6 -5.24 13.46 -8.41
N ILE A 7 -5.21 14.02 -7.20
CA ILE A 7 -4.03 13.94 -6.36
C ILE A 7 -3.70 12.48 -6.08
N LEU A 8 -4.71 11.61 -6.01
CA LEU A 8 -4.48 10.19 -5.75
C LEU A 8 -3.69 9.54 -6.89
N ALA A 9 -4.00 9.89 -8.13
CA ALA A 9 -3.27 9.35 -9.27
C ALA A 9 -1.82 9.82 -9.27
N LEU A 10 -1.59 11.08 -8.90
CA LEU A 10 -0.24 11.61 -8.81
C LEU A 10 0.53 10.97 -7.67
N LEU A 11 -0.12 10.73 -6.53
CA LEU A 11 0.51 10.05 -5.41
C LEU A 11 0.85 8.61 -5.75
N GLN A 12 0.01 7.94 -6.55
CA GLN A 12 0.31 6.60 -6.99
C GLN A 12 1.56 6.58 -7.86
N THR A 13 1.68 7.55 -8.76
CA THR A 13 2.88 7.67 -9.59
C THR A 13 4.12 7.89 -8.73
N PHE A 14 3.98 8.70 -7.68
CA PHE A 14 5.07 8.94 -6.76
C PHE A 14 5.49 7.66 -6.04
N GLU A 15 4.52 6.87 -5.59
CA GLU A 15 4.84 5.64 -4.87
C GLU A 15 5.61 4.66 -5.77
N VAL A 16 5.18 4.50 -7.01
CA VAL A 16 5.86 3.60 -7.94
C VAL A 16 7.27 4.12 -8.25
N THR A 17 7.40 5.41 -8.48
CA THR A 17 8.70 6.01 -8.80
C THR A 17 9.66 5.89 -7.61
N ALA A 18 9.16 6.12 -6.41
CA ALA A 18 9.98 6.04 -5.22
C ALA A 18 10.43 4.61 -4.92
N ARG A 19 9.56 3.65 -5.19
CA ARG A 19 9.88 2.25 -4.95
C ARG A 19 11.00 1.80 -5.86
N HIS A 20 11.03 2.27 -7.10
CA HIS A 20 12.08 1.91 -8.04
C HIS A 20 13.28 2.86 -7.98
N LEU A 21 13.09 4.07 -7.49
CA LEU A 21 14.04 5.17 -7.56
C LEU A 21 14.56 5.33 -8.99
N SER A 22 13.63 5.25 -9.93
CA SER A 22 13.95 5.32 -11.35
C SER A 22 12.71 5.73 -12.11
N PHE A 23 12.81 6.80 -12.89
CA PHE A 23 11.71 7.21 -13.75
C PHE A 23 11.48 6.18 -14.86
N THR A 24 12.55 5.59 -15.36
CA THR A 24 12.45 4.61 -16.44
C THR A 24 11.72 3.35 -15.98
N LEU A 25 12.10 2.83 -14.83
CA LEU A 25 11.44 1.61 -14.33
C LEU A 25 9.99 1.89 -13.90
N ALA A 26 9.73 3.06 -13.34
CA ALA A 26 8.37 3.44 -12.98
C ALA A 26 7.50 3.53 -14.24
N ALA A 27 8.04 4.14 -15.29
CA ALA A 27 7.31 4.26 -16.55
C ALA A 27 6.98 2.88 -17.11
N HIS A 28 7.93 1.96 -17.03
CA HIS A 28 7.72 0.62 -17.52
C HIS A 28 6.59 -0.07 -16.75
N GLU A 29 6.62 0.02 -15.43
CA GLU A 29 5.58 -0.59 -14.61
C GLU A 29 4.20 0.01 -14.88
N MET A 30 4.13 1.31 -15.13
CA MET A 30 2.87 2.00 -15.30
C MET A 30 2.40 2.08 -16.75
N ASN A 31 3.15 1.51 -17.67
CA ASN A 31 2.86 1.59 -19.09
C ASN A 31 2.75 3.05 -19.56
N LEU A 32 3.68 3.86 -19.12
CA LEU A 32 3.76 5.27 -19.50
C LEU A 32 5.13 5.56 -20.06
N THR A 33 5.28 6.71 -20.71
CA THR A 33 6.61 7.17 -21.10
C THR A 33 7.31 7.75 -19.89
N GLN A 34 8.63 7.80 -19.95
CA GLN A 34 9.42 8.41 -18.89
C GLN A 34 9.05 9.88 -18.72
N GLY A 35 8.81 10.58 -19.84
CA GLY A 35 8.39 11.98 -19.77
C GLY A 35 7.06 12.15 -19.07
N ALA A 36 6.12 11.22 -19.28
CA ALA A 36 4.83 11.29 -18.62
C ALA A 36 4.97 11.11 -17.10
N VAL A 37 5.80 10.17 -16.67
CA VAL A 37 6.05 9.97 -15.25
C VAL A 37 6.70 11.22 -14.65
N SER A 38 7.72 11.75 -15.32
CA SER A 38 8.40 12.94 -14.85
C SER A 38 7.44 14.13 -14.74
N HIS A 39 6.54 14.26 -15.72
CA HIS A 39 5.55 15.33 -15.73
C HIS A 39 4.59 15.20 -14.54
N ARG A 40 4.12 13.99 -14.27
CA ARG A 40 3.23 13.76 -13.14
C ARG A 40 3.90 14.08 -11.81
N ILE A 41 5.17 13.71 -11.66
CA ILE A 41 5.90 14.01 -10.44
C ILE A 41 6.04 15.52 -10.26
N ARG A 42 6.35 16.25 -11.35
CA ARG A 42 6.46 17.70 -11.25
C ARG A 42 5.12 18.33 -10.88
N ARG A 43 4.04 17.82 -11.46
CA ARG A 43 2.72 18.33 -11.12
C ARG A 43 2.39 18.10 -9.64
N LEU A 44 2.76 16.94 -9.13
CA LEU A 44 2.54 16.65 -7.72
C LEU A 44 3.35 17.58 -6.85
N GLU A 45 4.63 17.78 -7.18
CA GLU A 45 5.49 18.66 -6.41
C GLU A 45 4.96 20.10 -6.43
N MET A 46 4.46 20.55 -7.56
CA MET A 46 3.87 21.87 -7.65
C MET A 46 2.60 21.99 -6.82
N HIS A 47 1.80 20.94 -6.80
CA HIS A 47 0.55 20.93 -6.07
C HIS A 47 0.78 20.95 -4.56
N ILE A 48 1.76 20.18 -4.07
CA ILE A 48 2.01 20.06 -2.64
C ILE A 48 3.01 21.10 -2.11
N GLY A 49 3.76 21.72 -3.00
CA GLY A 49 4.62 22.85 -2.62
C GLY A 49 6.02 22.50 -2.19
N PHE A 50 6.48 21.26 -2.41
CA PHE A 50 7.86 20.90 -2.08
C PHE A 50 8.34 19.77 -2.99
N ARG A 51 9.67 19.62 -3.05
CA ARG A 51 10.28 18.59 -3.90
C ARG A 51 10.24 17.25 -3.21
N LEU A 52 10.04 16.22 -4.00
CA LEU A 52 10.02 14.84 -3.51
C LEU A 52 11.27 14.09 -3.88
N PHE A 53 11.90 14.47 -4.98
CA PHE A 53 13.10 13.80 -5.47
C PHE A 53 14.24 14.75 -5.70
N ILE A 54 15.46 14.23 -5.49
CA ILE A 54 16.70 14.91 -5.83
C ILE A 54 17.28 14.16 -7.01
N ARG A 55 17.49 14.87 -8.13
CA ARG A 55 18.08 14.25 -9.28
C ARG A 55 19.56 14.41 -9.20
N MET A 56 20.26 13.28 -9.11
CA MET A 56 21.71 13.28 -9.09
C MET A 56 22.19 12.69 -10.40
N THR A 57 23.46 12.91 -10.73
CA THR A 57 24.04 12.30 -11.91
C THR A 57 23.92 10.80 -11.77
N ARG A 58 23.19 10.17 -12.65
CA ARG A 58 23.01 8.71 -12.70
C ARG A 58 22.20 8.09 -11.59
N LYS A 59 21.56 8.87 -10.71
CA LYS A 59 20.67 8.26 -9.75
C LYS A 59 19.64 9.25 -9.25
N LEU A 60 18.60 8.72 -8.68
CA LEU A 60 17.52 9.47 -8.13
C LEU A 60 17.44 9.17 -6.64
N ALA A 61 17.23 10.18 -5.83
CA ALA A 61 17.10 10.01 -4.39
C ALA A 61 15.86 10.76 -3.91
N LEU A 62 15.35 10.36 -2.75
CA LEU A 62 14.23 11.08 -2.16
C LEU A 62 14.73 12.22 -1.30
N THR A 63 13.98 13.32 -1.28
CA THR A 63 14.21 14.37 -0.31
C THR A 63 13.73 13.88 1.06
N GLU A 64 14.03 14.61 2.11
CA GLU A 64 13.51 14.23 3.43
C GLU A 64 11.98 14.29 3.44
N GLU A 65 11.41 15.29 2.78
CA GLU A 65 9.97 15.41 2.63
C GLU A 65 9.41 14.22 1.85
N GLY A 66 10.13 13.82 0.80
CA GLY A 66 9.74 12.65 0.01
C GLY A 66 9.73 11.38 0.83
N LYS A 67 10.74 11.19 1.70
CA LYS A 67 10.79 10.01 2.56
C LYS A 67 9.62 9.99 3.53
N ARG A 68 9.29 11.14 4.12
CA ARG A 68 8.18 11.22 5.05
C ARG A 68 6.86 10.95 4.36
N LEU A 69 6.65 11.53 3.18
CA LEU A 69 5.42 11.32 2.46
C LEU A 69 5.30 9.87 2.01
N LEU A 70 6.39 9.28 1.55
CA LEU A 70 6.38 7.89 1.10
C LEU A 70 6.01 6.94 2.25
N ALA A 71 6.55 7.17 3.43
CA ALA A 71 6.25 6.32 4.58
C ALA A 71 4.75 6.36 4.91
N THR A 72 4.16 7.56 4.93
CA THR A 72 2.74 7.71 5.19
C THR A 72 1.90 7.11 4.08
N LEU A 73 2.30 7.35 2.83
CA LEU A 73 1.56 6.85 1.69
C LEU A 73 1.58 5.33 1.64
N SER A 74 2.74 4.72 1.85
CA SER A 74 2.86 3.26 1.82
C SER A 74 2.04 2.62 2.92
N HIS A 75 2.05 3.23 4.12
CA HIS A 75 1.27 2.74 5.22
C HIS A 75 -0.23 2.85 4.91
N SER A 76 -0.65 3.98 4.34
CA SER A 76 -2.05 4.21 4.01
C SER A 76 -2.54 3.26 2.93
N LEU A 77 -1.72 3.01 1.92
CA LEU A 77 -2.09 2.09 0.84
C LEU A 77 -2.25 0.66 1.38
N ARG A 78 -1.36 0.25 2.29
CA ARG A 78 -1.49 -1.06 2.92
C ARG A 78 -2.76 -1.13 3.76
N ALA A 79 -3.06 -0.08 4.51
CA ALA A 79 -4.26 -0.05 5.34
C ALA A 79 -5.53 -0.17 4.48
N ILE A 80 -5.55 0.53 3.34
CA ILE A 80 -6.68 0.46 2.43
C ILE A 80 -6.82 -0.94 1.86
N ASN A 81 -5.71 -1.52 1.42
CA ASN A 81 -5.73 -2.84 0.83
C ASN A 81 -6.17 -3.90 1.84
N ASP A 82 -5.67 -3.79 3.07
CA ASP A 82 -6.05 -4.71 4.12
C ASP A 82 -7.53 -4.58 4.47
N GLU A 83 -8.06 -3.37 4.43
CA GLU A 83 -9.47 -3.16 4.70
C GLU A 83 -10.33 -3.79 3.62
N ILE A 84 -9.91 -3.67 2.36
CA ILE A 84 -10.62 -4.28 1.25
C ILE A 84 -10.65 -5.79 1.40
N GLU A 85 -9.51 -6.40 1.78
CA GLU A 85 -9.45 -7.83 1.98
C GLU A 85 -10.36 -8.26 3.13
N ASP A 86 -10.37 -7.48 4.20
CA ASP A 86 -11.20 -7.79 5.36
C ASP A 86 -12.68 -7.72 5.00
N ILE A 87 -13.09 -6.71 4.23
CA ILE A 87 -14.47 -6.57 3.80
C ILE A 87 -14.87 -7.75 2.91
N ARG A 88 -14.00 -8.15 2.00
CA ARG A 88 -14.29 -9.27 1.12
C ARG A 88 -14.53 -10.55 1.92
N ASP A 89 -13.70 -10.77 2.93
CA ASP A 89 -13.81 -11.96 3.74
C ASP A 89 -15.11 -11.92 4.54
N GLN A 90 -15.48 -10.76 5.06
CA GLN A 90 -16.71 -10.64 5.81
C GLN A 90 -17.95 -10.80 4.93
N ASP A 91 -17.91 -10.25 3.72
CA ASP A 91 -19.02 -10.37 2.80
C ASP A 91 -19.30 -11.82 2.44
N LEU A 92 -18.27 -12.61 2.33
CA LEU A 92 -18.43 -14.00 1.95
C LEU A 92 -19.06 -14.82 3.07
N ARG A 93 -18.91 -14.38 4.32
CA ARG A 93 -19.36 -15.20 5.43
C ARG A 93 -20.07 -14.48 6.53
N GLY A 94 -20.22 -13.18 6.45
CA GLY A 94 -20.82 -12.39 7.50
C GLY A 94 -19.90 -12.22 8.70
N THR A 95 -19.22 -13.26 9.11
CA THR A 95 -18.18 -13.20 10.12
C THR A 95 -17.05 -14.05 9.63
N LEU A 96 -15.86 -13.79 10.15
CA LEU A 96 -14.72 -14.57 9.73
C LEU A 96 -14.72 -15.90 10.45
N HIS A 97 -15.01 -16.94 9.72
CA HIS A 97 -14.96 -18.28 10.25
C HIS A 97 -13.77 -18.98 9.61
N ILE A 98 -12.83 -19.38 10.42
CA ILE A 98 -11.66 -20.07 9.92
C ILE A 98 -11.79 -21.53 10.24
N GLY A 99 -11.99 -22.34 9.22
CA GLY A 99 -12.03 -23.78 9.38
C GLY A 99 -10.63 -24.35 9.20
N ILE A 100 -10.01 -24.74 10.32
CA ILE A 100 -8.68 -25.30 10.28
C ILE A 100 -8.61 -26.52 11.18
N ALA A 101 -7.66 -27.39 10.91
CA ALA A 101 -7.45 -28.55 11.74
C ALA A 101 -7.00 -28.11 13.14
N PRO A 102 -7.40 -28.83 14.19
CA PRO A 102 -7.01 -28.48 15.54
C PRO A 102 -5.51 -28.31 15.72
N THR A 103 -4.73 -29.19 15.12
CA THR A 103 -3.28 -29.13 15.22
C THR A 103 -2.75 -27.83 14.64
N LEU A 104 -3.28 -27.43 13.49
CA LEU A 104 -2.84 -26.20 12.85
C LEU A 104 -3.23 -24.99 13.70
N ALA A 105 -4.41 -25.03 14.31
CA ALA A 105 -4.86 -23.94 15.16
C ALA A 105 -3.87 -23.75 16.31
N HIS A 106 -3.47 -24.83 16.97
CA HIS A 106 -2.57 -24.74 18.10
C HIS A 106 -1.15 -24.37 17.69
N LEU A 107 -0.65 -24.94 16.62
CA LEU A 107 0.74 -24.75 16.25
C LEU A 107 1.00 -23.46 15.50
N TRP A 108 0.03 -22.99 14.76
CA TRP A 108 0.24 -21.82 13.92
C TRP A 108 -0.56 -20.60 14.32
N LEU A 109 -1.85 -20.74 14.43
CA LEU A 109 -2.74 -19.60 14.59
C LEU A 109 -2.78 -19.05 16.00
N MET A 110 -2.92 -19.91 17.00
CA MET A 110 -3.06 -19.44 18.37
C MET A 110 -1.88 -18.62 18.85
N PRO A 111 -0.63 -19.01 18.56
CA PRO A 111 0.50 -18.17 18.99
C PRO A 111 0.52 -16.81 18.30
N ARG A 112 -0.15 -16.70 17.15
CA ARG A 112 -0.15 -15.46 16.39
C ARG A 112 -1.35 -14.57 16.64
N LEU A 113 -2.35 -15.09 17.36
CA LEU A 113 -3.56 -14.33 17.62
C LEU A 113 -3.35 -13.00 18.32
N PRO A 114 -2.54 -12.92 19.37
CA PRO A 114 -2.37 -11.64 20.04
C PRO A 114 -1.82 -10.56 19.11
N ARG A 115 -0.88 -10.94 18.25
CA ARG A 115 -0.32 -10.00 17.30
C ARG A 115 -1.38 -9.60 16.27
N PHE A 116 -2.17 -10.56 15.81
CA PHE A 116 -3.21 -10.30 14.83
C PHE A 116 -4.26 -9.38 15.44
N GLN A 117 -4.69 -9.62 16.66
CA GLN A 117 -5.69 -8.81 17.31
C GLN A 117 -5.16 -7.43 17.66
N ALA A 118 -3.87 -7.30 17.97
CA ALA A 118 -3.27 -6.02 18.21
C ALA A 118 -3.24 -5.18 16.92
N GLN A 119 -3.04 -5.83 15.78
CA GLN A 119 -3.01 -5.16 14.51
C GLN A 119 -4.43 -4.80 14.07
N TRP A 120 -5.43 -5.57 14.46
CA TRP A 120 -6.82 -5.37 14.07
C TRP A 120 -7.73 -5.32 15.27
N PRO A 121 -7.61 -4.28 16.10
CA PRO A 121 -8.32 -4.25 17.39
C PRO A 121 -9.84 -4.27 17.27
N GLY A 122 -10.37 -3.80 16.16
CA GLY A 122 -11.81 -3.80 15.99
C GLY A 122 -12.37 -5.04 15.33
N LEU A 123 -11.51 -5.99 15.01
CA LEU A 123 -11.94 -7.17 14.30
C LEU A 123 -12.49 -8.22 15.25
N ASN A 124 -13.70 -8.69 14.96
CA ASN A 124 -14.32 -9.73 15.73
C ASN A 124 -14.02 -11.07 15.09
N LEU A 125 -13.11 -11.84 15.69
CA LEU A 125 -12.69 -13.11 15.15
C LEU A 125 -13.43 -14.25 15.81
N GLN A 126 -14.00 -15.12 15.02
CA GLN A 126 -14.63 -16.32 15.52
C GLN A 126 -13.98 -17.49 14.81
N PHE A 127 -13.34 -18.36 15.61
CA PHE A 127 -12.68 -19.49 15.05
C PHE A 127 -13.53 -20.74 15.21
N ARG A 128 -13.66 -21.47 14.12
CA ARG A 128 -14.31 -22.78 14.17
C ARG A 128 -13.29 -23.80 13.78
N VAL A 129 -12.89 -24.59 14.76
CA VAL A 129 -11.92 -25.65 14.50
C VAL A 129 -12.72 -26.85 14.05
N ARG A 130 -12.40 -27.35 12.87
CA ARG A 130 -13.14 -28.48 12.32
C ARG A 130 -12.32 -29.74 12.44
N ALA A 131 -13.00 -30.82 12.71
CA ALA A 131 -12.36 -32.11 12.90
C ALA A 131 -11.97 -32.75 11.58
N GLY A 132 -12.40 -32.28 10.49
CA GLY A 132 -12.09 -32.97 9.24
C GLY A 132 -11.71 -32.07 8.12
#